data_8e93ae75084ac95e6eb5bce100ed9720
#
_entry.id   8e93ae75084ac95e6eb5bce100ed9720
#
_cell.length_a   1.000
_cell.length_b   1.000
_cell.length_c   1.000
_cell.angle_alpha   90.00
_cell.angle_beta   90.00
_cell.angle_gamma   90.00
#
_symmetry.space_group_name_H-M   'P 1'
#
loop_
_entity.id
_entity.type
_entity.pdbx_description
1 polymer ?
#
loop_
_entity_poly.entity_id
_entity_poly.type
_entity_poly.pdbx_seq_one_letter_code
_entity_poly.pdbx_strand_id
1 'polypeptide(L)'
;MRRPHTFLNTILGVVIAAGCSSESTGPTEPGMSPAFGLANLTIARCPSPSQANVSAKIGSAGGTLVIGSHSLVIPPGALSKDVVITAKTGGSAGNAIEFGPAGLRFNTYARLNVSVANCTGWGLLRLPMIVFTDALLKILELEPSVLDNRNKIVVGWIWHFSRYAVAY
;
A
#
# COMPACT_ATOMS: atom_id res chain seq x y z
N MET A 1 -19.10 58.50 -62.29
CA MET A 1 -19.04 57.66 -63.48
C MET A 1 -18.48 56.28 -63.14
N ARG A 2 -19.21 55.27 -63.43
CA ARG A 2 -18.97 53.78 -63.40
C ARG A 2 -18.10 53.20 -62.29
N ARG A 3 -18.70 52.50 -61.36
CA ARG A 3 -18.16 51.46 -60.44
C ARG A 3 -17.98 50.14 -61.20
N PRO A 4 -16.96 49.35 -60.94
CA PRO A 4 -17.05 47.91 -61.13
C PRO A 4 -17.20 47.16 -59.80
N HIS A 5 -18.08 46.18 -59.84
CA HIS A 5 -18.35 45.22 -58.81
C HIS A 5 -17.24 44.18 -58.73
N THR A 6 -16.69 43.99 -57.55
CA THR A 6 -15.74 42.88 -57.32
C THR A 6 -16.46 41.82 -56.50
N PHE A 7 -16.57 40.63 -57.07
CA PHE A 7 -17.14 39.44 -56.46
C PHE A 7 -16.23 38.92 -55.37
N LEU A 8 -16.72 38.78 -54.16
CA LEU A 8 -16.05 38.17 -53.05
C LEU A 8 -16.32 36.66 -53.07
N ASN A 9 -15.35 35.87 -53.40
CA ASN A 9 -15.41 34.43 -53.44
C ASN A 9 -15.05 33.93 -52.05
N THR A 10 -16.03 33.48 -51.26
CA THR A 10 -15.83 32.90 -49.94
C THR A 10 -15.47 31.40 -50.11
N ILE A 11 -14.20 31.06 -49.93
CA ILE A 11 -13.75 29.65 -49.87
C ILE A 11 -13.90 29.22 -48.40
N LEU A 12 -14.82 28.30 -48.18
CA LEU A 12 -15.04 27.64 -46.92
C LEU A 12 -13.99 26.52 -46.74
N GLY A 13 -12.91 26.82 -46.02
CA GLY A 13 -11.87 25.86 -45.69
C GLY A 13 -12.34 24.96 -44.54
N VAL A 14 -12.57 23.67 -44.84
CA VAL A 14 -12.78 22.65 -43.82
C VAL A 14 -11.43 22.25 -43.23
N VAL A 15 -11.15 22.64 -42.02
CA VAL A 15 -9.98 22.19 -41.25
C VAL A 15 -10.33 20.86 -40.62
N ILE A 16 -9.82 19.75 -41.17
CA ILE A 16 -9.87 18.43 -40.53
C ILE A 16 -8.71 18.39 -39.53
N ALA A 17 -9.03 18.55 -38.24
CA ALA A 17 -8.10 18.31 -37.18
C ALA A 17 -7.93 16.78 -37.00
N ALA A 18 -6.87 16.21 -37.53
CA ALA A 18 -6.44 14.85 -37.21
C ALA A 18 -5.87 14.86 -35.78
N GLY A 19 -6.70 14.49 -34.83
CA GLY A 19 -6.27 14.24 -33.46
C GLY A 19 -5.42 12.94 -33.42
N CYS A 20 -4.11 13.07 -33.34
CA CYS A 20 -3.24 11.98 -32.92
C CYS A 20 -3.48 11.71 -31.45
N SER A 21 -4.31 10.72 -31.15
CA SER A 21 -4.33 10.09 -29.83
C SER A 21 -3.04 9.26 -29.73
N SER A 22 -2.06 9.75 -29.00
CA SER A 22 -0.92 8.94 -28.58
C SER A 22 -1.43 7.93 -27.55
N GLU A 23 -1.80 6.74 -28.01
CA GLU A 23 -1.95 5.60 -27.13
C GLU A 23 -0.56 5.27 -26.58
N SER A 24 -0.39 5.58 -25.29
CA SER A 24 0.73 5.12 -24.50
C SER A 24 0.59 3.61 -24.32
N THR A 25 1.19 2.84 -25.21
CA THR A 25 1.42 1.40 -25.02
C THR A 25 2.56 1.21 -24.02
N GLY A 26 2.30 1.51 -22.74
CA GLY A 26 3.08 0.97 -21.64
C GLY A 26 2.72 -0.51 -21.44
N PRO A 27 3.66 -1.35 -20.98
CA PRO A 27 3.33 -2.73 -20.63
C PRO A 27 2.17 -2.71 -19.64
N THR A 28 1.07 -3.35 -20.03
CA THR A 28 -0.09 -3.55 -19.17
C THR A 28 0.35 -4.48 -18.04
N GLU A 29 0.68 -3.92 -16.90
CA GLU A 29 0.68 -4.70 -15.67
C GLU A 29 -0.72 -5.25 -15.52
N PRO A 30 -0.89 -6.55 -15.14
CA PRO A 30 -2.19 -7.08 -14.85
C PRO A 30 -2.76 -6.32 -13.65
N GLY A 31 -3.48 -5.24 -13.95
CA GLY A 31 -4.15 -4.42 -12.97
C GLY A 31 -5.22 -5.26 -12.31
N MET A 32 -4.92 -5.84 -11.17
CA MET A 32 -5.96 -6.15 -10.21
C MET A 32 -6.59 -4.82 -9.84
N SER A 33 -7.76 -4.54 -10.41
CA SER A 33 -8.55 -3.35 -10.04
C SER A 33 -8.81 -3.41 -8.55
N PRO A 34 -8.27 -2.51 -7.74
CA PRO A 34 -8.37 -2.60 -6.28
C PRO A 34 -9.80 -2.37 -5.77
N ALA A 35 -10.68 -1.87 -6.60
CA ALA A 35 -12.03 -1.48 -6.18
C ALA A 35 -12.97 -2.65 -5.84
N PHE A 36 -12.77 -3.85 -6.39
CA PHE A 36 -13.72 -4.94 -6.20
C PHE A 36 -13.44 -5.82 -4.95
N GLY A 37 -12.23 -5.76 -4.41
CA GLY A 37 -11.81 -6.58 -3.26
C GLY A 37 -11.89 -5.87 -1.90
N LEU A 38 -11.71 -4.54 -1.85
CA LEU A 38 -11.54 -3.80 -0.59
C LEU A 38 -12.86 -3.60 0.17
N ALA A 39 -13.99 -3.51 -0.54
CA ALA A 39 -15.30 -3.18 0.05
C ALA A 39 -15.84 -4.28 0.99
N ASN A 40 -15.37 -5.52 0.87
CA ASN A 40 -15.82 -6.66 1.66
C ASN A 40 -14.83 -7.09 2.74
N LEU A 41 -13.70 -6.38 2.87
CA LEU A 41 -12.70 -6.71 3.88
C LEU A 41 -13.07 -6.11 5.23
N THR A 42 -12.86 -6.91 6.26
CA THR A 42 -13.08 -6.50 7.64
C THR A 42 -11.75 -6.57 8.39
N ILE A 43 -11.42 -5.51 9.13
CA ILE A 43 -10.23 -5.51 10.00
C ILE A 43 -10.39 -6.61 11.04
N ALA A 44 -9.38 -7.46 11.17
CA ALA A 44 -9.37 -8.57 12.13
C ALA A 44 -9.46 -8.05 13.57
N ARG A 45 -10.32 -8.65 14.35
CA ARG A 45 -10.41 -8.38 15.79
C ARG A 45 -9.47 -9.32 16.53
N CYS A 46 -8.44 -8.73 17.12
CA CYS A 46 -7.47 -9.45 17.91
C CYS A 46 -7.50 -8.88 19.31
N PRO A 47 -7.76 -9.69 20.36
CA PRO A 47 -7.61 -9.22 21.73
C PRO A 47 -6.21 -8.65 21.89
N SER A 48 -6.10 -7.45 22.38
CA SER A 48 -4.85 -6.71 22.46
C SER A 48 -3.76 -7.49 23.19
N PRO A 49 -2.66 -7.81 22.55
CA PRO A 49 -1.42 -7.98 23.27
C PRO A 49 -1.03 -6.63 23.89
N SER A 50 -0.17 -6.66 24.90
CA SER A 50 0.41 -5.46 25.51
C SER A 50 0.82 -4.46 24.42
N GLN A 51 0.43 -3.21 24.60
CA GLN A 51 0.86 -2.13 23.70
C GLN A 51 2.40 -2.12 23.63
N ALA A 52 2.92 -2.26 22.41
CA ALA A 52 4.36 -2.13 22.18
C ALA A 52 4.64 -0.76 21.56
N ASN A 53 5.68 -0.11 22.06
CA ASN A 53 6.24 1.10 21.48
C ASN A 53 7.75 0.92 21.44
N VAL A 54 8.28 0.67 20.27
CA VAL A 54 9.67 0.28 20.07
C VAL A 54 10.36 1.21 19.07
N SER A 55 11.67 1.31 19.20
CA SER A 55 12.50 2.10 18.30
C SER A 55 13.84 1.41 18.08
N ALA A 56 14.35 1.46 16.85
CA ALA A 56 15.70 1.01 16.53
C ALA A 56 16.30 1.87 15.42
N LYS A 57 17.60 2.06 15.46
CA LYS A 57 18.39 2.67 14.38
C LYS A 57 18.79 1.55 13.41
N ILE A 58 18.31 1.62 12.17
CA ILE A 58 18.58 0.64 11.12
C ILE A 58 19.13 1.37 9.89
N GLY A 59 20.17 0.83 9.29
CA GLY A 59 20.84 1.41 8.13
C GLY A 59 20.91 0.46 6.93
N SER A 60 21.91 0.69 6.08
CA SER A 60 22.09 -0.06 4.82
C SER A 60 22.36 -1.55 5.03
N ALA A 61 22.86 -1.97 6.19
CA ALA A 61 23.03 -3.38 6.53
C ALA A 61 21.71 -4.11 6.79
N GLY A 62 20.60 -3.39 6.86
CA GLY A 62 19.32 -3.94 7.26
C GLY A 62 19.24 -4.24 8.75
N GLY A 63 18.18 -4.94 9.16
CA GLY A 63 17.98 -5.31 10.56
C GLY A 63 16.58 -5.82 10.81
N THR A 64 16.32 -6.21 12.07
CA THR A 64 15.00 -6.66 12.51
C THR A 64 14.54 -5.83 13.68
N LEU A 65 13.31 -5.31 13.58
CA LEU A 65 12.60 -4.65 14.66
C LEU A 65 11.55 -5.59 15.23
N VAL A 66 11.69 -5.99 16.48
CA VAL A 66 10.71 -6.83 17.19
C VAL A 66 9.68 -5.92 17.88
N ILE A 67 8.40 -6.19 17.66
CA ILE A 67 7.27 -5.34 18.07
C ILE A 67 6.26 -6.21 18.82
N GLY A 68 6.55 -6.55 20.07
CA GLY A 68 5.78 -7.55 20.81
C GLY A 68 5.83 -8.92 20.10
N SER A 69 4.67 -9.44 19.67
CA SER A 69 4.56 -10.68 18.92
C SER A 69 4.74 -10.51 17.40
N HIS A 70 4.98 -9.31 16.93
CA HIS A 70 5.18 -8.98 15.53
C HIS A 70 6.64 -8.68 15.24
N SER A 71 7.05 -8.63 13.97
CA SER A 71 8.38 -8.20 13.61
C SER A 71 8.42 -7.59 12.21
N LEU A 72 9.35 -6.65 12.02
CA LEU A 72 9.69 -6.07 10.74
C LEU A 72 11.13 -6.45 10.41
N VAL A 73 11.35 -7.12 9.30
CA VAL A 73 12.66 -7.48 8.77
C VAL A 73 12.96 -6.58 7.58
N ILE A 74 14.00 -5.78 7.72
CA ILE A 74 14.48 -4.86 6.69
C ILE A 74 15.74 -5.50 6.09
N PRO A 75 15.73 -5.90 4.80
CA PRO A 75 16.88 -6.54 4.20
C PRO A 75 18.03 -5.55 3.95
N PRO A 76 19.26 -6.05 3.77
CA PRO A 76 20.38 -5.22 3.36
C PRO A 76 20.06 -4.45 2.06
N GLY A 77 20.48 -3.19 1.99
CA GLY A 77 20.22 -2.31 0.85
C GLY A 77 18.82 -1.70 0.77
N ALA A 78 17.88 -2.09 1.63
CA ALA A 78 16.55 -1.50 1.67
C ALA A 78 16.57 -0.02 2.10
N LEU A 79 17.55 0.36 2.90
CA LEU A 79 17.80 1.74 3.31
C LEU A 79 19.16 2.20 2.79
N SER A 80 19.24 3.42 2.29
CA SER A 80 20.50 4.03 1.82
C SER A 80 21.31 4.69 2.93
N LYS A 81 20.69 4.95 4.09
CA LYS A 81 21.28 5.62 5.24
C LYS A 81 20.65 5.13 6.55
N ASP A 82 21.29 5.45 7.65
CA ASP A 82 20.76 5.19 8.98
C ASP A 82 19.47 5.97 9.23
N VAL A 83 18.43 5.27 9.67
CA VAL A 83 17.13 5.84 10.04
C VAL A 83 16.73 5.31 11.41
N VAL A 84 16.23 6.18 12.28
CA VAL A 84 15.56 5.76 13.50
C VAL A 84 14.13 5.35 13.13
N ILE A 85 13.88 4.06 13.20
CA ILE A 85 12.57 3.48 12.93
C ILE A 85 11.81 3.31 14.23
N THR A 86 10.57 3.74 14.25
CA THR A 86 9.67 3.54 15.37
C THR A 86 8.51 2.67 14.96
N ALA A 87 7.98 1.88 15.89
CA ALA A 87 6.76 1.12 15.68
C ALA A 87 5.90 1.12 16.94
N LYS A 88 4.61 1.34 16.76
CA LYS A 88 3.60 1.31 17.83
C LYS A 88 2.52 0.31 17.46
N THR A 89 2.17 -0.55 18.41
CA THR A 89 0.97 -1.38 18.32
C THR A 89 -0.13 -0.80 19.20
N GLY A 90 -1.35 -1.05 18.84
CA GLY A 90 -2.51 -0.60 19.61
C GLY A 90 -3.62 -0.06 18.72
N GLY A 91 -4.70 0.39 19.35
CA GLY A 91 -5.91 0.85 18.71
C GLY A 91 -7.04 -0.17 18.82
N SER A 92 -8.20 0.19 18.28
CA SER A 92 -9.43 -0.61 18.38
C SER A 92 -9.37 -1.96 17.66
N ALA A 93 -8.43 -2.12 16.73
CA ALA A 93 -8.25 -3.36 15.96
C ALA A 93 -7.24 -4.34 16.56
N GLY A 94 -6.57 -4.02 17.67
CA GLY A 94 -5.70 -4.94 18.41
C GLY A 94 -4.37 -5.32 17.75
N ASN A 95 -4.28 -5.41 16.43
CA ASN A 95 -3.05 -5.76 15.69
C ASN A 95 -2.64 -4.72 14.64
N ALA A 96 -3.17 -3.51 14.71
CA ALA A 96 -2.68 -2.42 13.88
C ALA A 96 -1.28 -1.99 14.35
N ILE A 97 -0.38 -1.80 13.39
CA ILE A 97 1.00 -1.37 13.64
C ILE A 97 1.23 -0.07 12.86
N GLU A 98 1.61 0.97 13.58
CA GLU A 98 1.99 2.26 13.01
C GLU A 98 3.50 2.39 13.00
N PHE A 99 4.07 2.66 11.83
CA PHE A 99 5.50 2.84 11.64
C PHE A 99 5.87 4.31 11.43
N GLY A 100 7.02 4.69 11.96
CA GLY A 100 7.66 5.99 11.74
C GLY A 100 9.12 5.86 11.31
N PRO A 101 9.64 6.85 10.58
CA PRO A 101 8.96 8.06 10.11
C PRO A 101 7.95 7.77 8.99
N ALA A 102 6.77 8.41 9.05
CA ALA A 102 5.72 8.22 8.05
C ALA A 102 6.23 8.59 6.65
N GLY A 103 5.83 7.80 5.65
CA GLY A 103 6.22 8.02 4.26
C GLY A 103 7.65 7.59 3.91
N LEU A 104 8.42 7.01 4.84
CA LEU A 104 9.71 6.41 4.52
C LEU A 104 9.50 5.30 3.46
N ARG A 105 10.27 5.35 2.38
CA ARG A 105 10.26 4.35 1.31
C ARG A 105 11.50 3.50 1.35
N PHE A 106 11.34 2.24 1.01
CA PHE A 106 12.43 1.28 0.88
C PHE A 106 12.88 1.14 -0.58
N ASN A 107 14.17 0.88 -0.79
CA ASN A 107 14.70 0.54 -2.13
C ASN A 107 14.31 -0.88 -2.55
N THR A 108 14.01 -1.75 -1.60
CA THR A 108 13.48 -3.10 -1.80
C THR A 108 12.52 -3.42 -0.66
N TYR A 109 11.60 -4.38 -0.86
CA TYR A 109 10.57 -4.70 0.11
C TYR A 109 11.13 -5.10 1.47
N ALA A 110 10.56 -4.53 2.53
CA ALA A 110 10.71 -5.04 3.88
C ALA A 110 9.62 -6.09 4.16
N ARG A 111 9.93 -7.07 5.00
CA ARG A 111 9.01 -8.14 5.37
C ARG A 111 8.40 -7.85 6.74
N LEU A 112 7.09 -7.65 6.74
CA LEU A 112 6.30 -7.47 7.95
C LEU A 112 5.66 -8.80 8.36
N ASN A 113 5.94 -9.27 9.56
CA ASN A 113 5.36 -10.48 10.14
C ASN A 113 4.37 -10.07 11.23
N VAL A 114 3.10 -10.34 11.02
CA VAL A 114 2.04 -9.99 11.97
C VAL A 114 1.47 -11.26 12.59
N SER A 115 1.64 -11.42 13.89
CA SER A 115 1.03 -12.53 14.62
C SER A 115 -0.48 -12.38 14.65
N VAL A 116 -1.17 -13.46 14.34
CA VAL A 116 -2.64 -13.58 14.38
C VAL A 116 -3.08 -14.68 15.33
N ALA A 117 -2.21 -15.12 16.22
CA ALA A 117 -2.45 -16.23 17.13
C ALA A 117 -3.68 -16.02 18.03
N ASN A 118 -3.94 -14.77 18.43
CA ASN A 118 -5.06 -14.41 19.30
C ASN A 118 -6.24 -13.78 18.54
N CYS A 119 -6.16 -13.72 17.21
CA CYS A 119 -7.22 -13.10 16.42
C CYS A 119 -8.31 -14.12 16.10
N THR A 120 -9.52 -13.62 15.89
CA THR A 120 -10.70 -14.42 15.54
C THR A 120 -11.40 -13.83 14.32
N GLY A 121 -12.27 -14.61 13.68
CA GLY A 121 -13.16 -14.13 12.62
C GLY A 121 -12.78 -14.55 11.22
N TRP A 122 -11.65 -15.24 11.01
CA TRP A 122 -11.34 -15.82 9.70
C TRP A 122 -11.56 -17.34 9.68
N GLY A 123 -11.60 -17.90 8.49
CA GLY A 123 -11.72 -19.34 8.22
C GLY A 123 -11.14 -19.68 6.85
N LEU A 124 -11.41 -20.92 6.39
CA LEU A 124 -10.86 -21.41 5.11
C LEU A 124 -11.21 -20.53 3.91
N LEU A 125 -12.34 -19.82 3.94
CA LEU A 125 -12.80 -18.96 2.85
C LEU A 125 -12.42 -17.48 3.02
N ARG A 126 -11.83 -17.11 4.17
CA ARG A 126 -11.43 -15.74 4.48
C ARG A 126 -10.06 -15.76 5.13
N LEU A 127 -9.03 -15.80 4.29
CA LEU A 127 -7.64 -15.81 4.76
C LEU A 127 -7.25 -14.41 5.21
N PRO A 128 -6.57 -14.29 6.36
CA PRO A 128 -6.08 -13.01 6.82
C PRO A 128 -4.95 -12.51 5.92
N MET A 129 -4.97 -11.21 5.64
CA MET A 129 -3.99 -10.50 4.81
C MET A 129 -3.59 -9.19 5.45
N ILE A 130 -2.42 -8.67 5.11
CA ILE A 130 -1.98 -7.35 5.56
C ILE A 130 -2.59 -6.29 4.65
N VAL A 131 -3.09 -5.23 5.27
CA VAL A 131 -3.67 -4.08 4.60
C VAL A 131 -3.01 -2.79 5.08
N PHE A 132 -2.79 -1.86 4.17
CA PHE A 132 -2.47 -0.48 4.49
C PHE A 132 -3.75 0.26 4.88
N THR A 133 -3.70 1.05 5.94
CA THR A 133 -4.86 1.79 6.45
C THR A 133 -4.52 3.24 6.77
N ASP A 134 -5.55 4.08 6.78
CA ASP A 134 -5.46 5.42 7.37
C ASP A 134 -5.55 5.39 8.91
N ALA A 135 -5.58 6.57 9.52
CA ALA A 135 -5.66 6.72 10.97
C ALA A 135 -6.98 6.18 11.56
N LEU A 136 -8.04 6.10 10.76
CA LEU A 136 -9.35 5.60 11.15
C LEU A 136 -9.54 4.11 10.82
N LEU A 137 -8.47 3.42 10.40
CA LEU A 137 -8.47 2.02 9.96
C LEU A 137 -9.30 1.76 8.69
N LYS A 138 -9.53 2.79 7.88
CA LYS A 138 -10.07 2.60 6.54
C LYS A 138 -8.99 1.92 5.68
N ILE A 139 -9.35 0.82 5.06
CA ILE A 139 -8.45 0.07 4.17
C ILE A 139 -8.23 0.88 2.90
N LEU A 140 -6.96 1.15 2.59
CA LEU A 140 -6.55 1.91 1.43
C LEU A 140 -5.93 1.02 0.36
N GLU A 141 -5.17 -0.02 0.78
CA GLU A 141 -4.45 -0.89 -0.13
C GLU A 141 -4.28 -2.29 0.49
N LEU A 142 -4.21 -3.31 -0.37
CA LEU A 142 -3.84 -4.68 0.00
C LEU A 142 -2.34 -4.86 -0.20
N GLU A 143 -1.66 -5.36 0.83
CA GLU A 143 -0.27 -5.73 0.69
C GLU A 143 -0.14 -7.20 0.25
N PRO A 144 0.79 -7.52 -0.64
CA PRO A 144 1.11 -8.90 -0.95
C PRO A 144 1.40 -9.66 0.34
N SER A 145 0.62 -10.69 0.64
CA SER A 145 0.70 -11.38 1.93
C SER A 145 0.42 -12.86 1.83
N VAL A 146 1.03 -13.63 2.73
CA VAL A 146 0.84 -15.07 2.86
C VAL A 146 0.59 -15.42 4.32
N LEU A 147 -0.39 -16.28 4.58
CA LEU A 147 -0.63 -16.83 5.91
C LEU A 147 0.27 -18.07 6.16
N ASP A 148 1.17 -17.95 7.12
CA ASP A 148 1.78 -19.12 7.76
C ASP A 148 0.82 -19.62 8.87
N ASN A 149 -0.03 -20.57 8.50
CA ASN A 149 -1.04 -21.10 9.42
C ASN A 149 -0.44 -21.91 10.56
N ARG A 150 0.76 -22.49 10.40
CA ARG A 150 1.44 -23.25 11.46
C ARG A 150 1.88 -22.33 12.59
N ASN A 151 2.49 -21.20 12.24
CA ASN A 151 3.01 -20.25 13.21
C ASN A 151 2.00 -19.15 13.56
N LYS A 152 0.82 -19.15 12.91
CA LYS A 152 -0.22 -18.10 13.08
C LYS A 152 0.35 -16.70 12.80
N ILE A 153 1.05 -16.56 11.69
CA ILE A 153 1.68 -15.32 11.25
C ILE A 153 1.20 -15.00 9.83
N VAL A 154 0.79 -13.76 9.60
CA VAL A 154 0.65 -13.23 8.24
C VAL A 154 1.94 -12.53 7.89
N VAL A 155 2.56 -12.96 6.81
CA VAL A 155 3.79 -12.39 6.26
C VAL A 155 3.41 -11.50 5.10
N GLY A 156 3.77 -10.22 5.15
CA GLY A 156 3.54 -9.28 4.06
C GLY A 156 4.82 -8.57 3.62
N TRP A 157 4.80 -8.08 2.39
CA TRP A 157 5.90 -7.31 1.81
C TRP A 157 5.47 -5.87 1.64
N ILE A 158 6.10 -4.97 2.42
CA ILE A 158 5.81 -3.54 2.43
C ILE A 158 6.98 -2.76 1.84
N TRP A 159 6.71 -1.65 1.18
CA TRP A 159 7.72 -0.83 0.53
C TRP A 159 7.76 0.63 1.02
N HIS A 160 6.86 0.99 1.92
CA HIS A 160 6.85 2.28 2.61
C HIS A 160 6.38 2.13 4.06
N PHE A 161 6.61 3.16 4.87
CA PHE A 161 6.07 3.22 6.22
C PHE A 161 4.74 3.95 6.29
N SER A 162 3.82 3.31 6.98
CA SER A 162 2.50 3.81 7.27
C SER A 162 1.88 3.03 8.43
N ARG A 163 0.57 2.91 8.42
CA ARG A 163 -0.18 2.07 9.34
C ARG A 163 -0.67 0.82 8.61
N TYR A 164 -0.38 -0.33 9.19
CA TYR A 164 -0.78 -1.64 8.68
C TYR A 164 -1.64 -2.36 9.69
N ALA A 165 -2.59 -3.13 9.18
CA ALA A 165 -3.44 -4.00 10.00
C ALA A 165 -3.64 -5.33 9.27
N VAL A 166 -4.25 -6.30 9.95
CA VAL A 166 -4.73 -7.53 9.30
C VAL A 166 -6.23 -7.41 9.03
N ALA A 167 -6.64 -7.81 7.83
CA ALA A 167 -8.04 -7.90 7.41
C ALA A 167 -8.33 -9.28 6.80
N TYR A 168 -9.60 -9.64 6.66
CA TYR A 168 -10.09 -10.87 6.04
C TYR A 168 -11.42 -10.66 5.34
#